data_d5981ddb4eb09e82b62a375c7d1cb29f
#
_entry.id   d5981ddb4eb09e82b62a375c7d1cb29f
#
_cell.length_a   1.000
_cell.length_b   1.000
_cell.length_c   1.000
_cell.angle_alpha   90.00
_cell.angle_beta   90.00
_cell.angle_gamma   90.00
#
_symmetry.space_group_name_H-M   'P 1'
#
loop_
_entity.id
_entity.type
_entity.pdbx_description
1 polymer ?
#
loop_
_entity_poly.entity_id
_entity_poly.type
_entity_poly.pdbx_seq_one_letter_code
_entity_poly.pdbx_strand_id
1 'polypeptide(L)'
;MRELDVVGVRVEMPSNQPIVLLREVDGERYLPIWIGAVEATAIAFAQQGVTPERPMTHDLFKDVLEAVGAKLEQVRITEMRDSTYYAELVFAGGIRVSSRPSDSIALALRTGTRIFAAEPLLDEVGIVIAEGSEGDEEDEVEKFREFLDHVSPEDFAS
;
A
#
# COMPACT_ATOMS: atom_id res chain seq x y z
N MET A 1 -15.77 -3.42 -3.21
CA MET A 1 -14.44 -3.09 -2.64
C MET A 1 -14.10 -4.02 -1.49
N ARG A 2 -12.85 -4.44 -1.42
CA ARG A 2 -12.34 -5.31 -0.35
C ARG A 2 -11.38 -4.51 0.51
N GLU A 3 -11.55 -4.57 1.82
CA GLU A 3 -10.65 -3.88 2.74
C GLU A 3 -9.30 -4.58 2.84
N LEU A 4 -8.22 -3.79 2.89
CA LEU A 4 -6.85 -4.29 2.98
C LEU A 4 -6.14 -3.71 4.21
N ASP A 5 -5.28 -4.54 4.80
CA ASP A 5 -4.31 -4.09 5.80
C ASP A 5 -2.92 -3.99 5.17
N VAL A 6 -2.11 -3.08 5.66
CA VAL A 6 -0.71 -3.00 5.26
C VAL A 6 0.11 -3.99 6.07
N VAL A 7 0.67 -4.99 5.41
CA VAL A 7 1.54 -5.98 6.05
C VAL A 7 2.91 -5.37 6.35
N GLY A 8 3.49 -4.69 5.37
CA GLY A 8 4.75 -4.00 5.56
C GLY A 8 5.47 -3.69 4.26
N VAL A 9 6.64 -3.09 4.41
CA VAL A 9 7.54 -2.79 3.30
C VAL A 9 8.71 -3.76 3.34
N ARG A 10 9.09 -4.27 2.19
CA ARG A 10 10.25 -5.14 2.03
C ARG A 10 11.12 -4.61 0.89
N VAL A 11 12.42 -4.86 1.00
CA VAL A 11 13.38 -4.53 -0.06
C VAL A 11 13.88 -5.83 -0.65
N GLU A 12 13.69 -6.00 -1.94
CA GLU A 12 14.12 -7.21 -2.63
C GLU A 12 15.52 -7.07 -3.22
N MET A 13 16.36 -8.05 -2.91
CA MET A 13 17.70 -8.14 -3.46
C MET A 13 17.71 -9.13 -4.63
N PRO A 14 18.56 -8.96 -5.65
CA PRO A 14 19.63 -7.93 -5.76
C PRO A 14 19.17 -6.59 -6.32
N SER A 15 17.92 -6.47 -6.78
CA SER A 15 17.44 -5.23 -7.42
C SER A 15 17.34 -4.04 -6.45
N ASN A 16 17.30 -4.30 -5.15
CA ASN A 16 17.13 -3.29 -4.11
C ASN A 16 15.84 -2.47 -4.29
N GLN A 17 14.80 -3.11 -4.84
CA GLN A 17 13.52 -2.46 -5.14
C GLN A 17 12.55 -2.66 -3.98
N PRO A 18 12.01 -1.57 -3.39
CA PRO A 18 11.02 -1.70 -2.32
C PRO A 18 9.66 -2.16 -2.84
N ILE A 19 8.97 -2.90 -1.99
CA ILE A 19 7.62 -3.38 -2.24
C ILE A 19 6.80 -3.15 -0.98
N VAL A 20 5.58 -2.64 -1.14
CA VAL A 20 4.59 -2.66 -0.07
C VAL A 20 3.66 -3.84 -0.30
N LEU A 21 3.44 -4.61 0.75
CA LEU A 21 2.55 -5.78 0.71
C LEU A 21 1.29 -5.46 1.51
N LEU A 22 0.14 -5.64 0.87
CA LEU A 22 -1.16 -5.49 1.51
C LEU A 22 -1.86 -6.84 1.53
N ARG A 23 -2.78 -7.03 2.47
CA ARG A 23 -3.52 -8.28 2.64
C ARG A 23 -4.99 -8.00 2.85
N GLU A 24 -5.87 -8.82 2.25
CA GLU A 24 -7.31 -8.73 2.52
C GLU A 24 -7.58 -8.96 4.00
N VAL A 25 -8.41 -8.09 4.59
CA VAL A 25 -8.85 -8.24 5.98
C VAL A 25 -9.74 -9.49 6.13
N ASP A 26 -10.70 -9.65 5.23
CA ASP A 26 -11.66 -10.77 5.25
C ASP A 26 -11.43 -11.71 4.06
N GLY A 27 -10.19 -12.11 3.84
CA GLY A 27 -9.87 -12.97 2.73
C GLY A 27 -8.44 -13.48 2.80
N GLU A 28 -7.97 -14.08 1.71
CA GLU A 28 -6.68 -14.74 1.64
C GLU A 28 -5.72 -14.10 0.64
N ARG A 29 -6.19 -13.10 -0.11
CA ARG A 29 -5.37 -12.52 -1.17
C ARG A 29 -4.46 -11.43 -0.65
N TYR A 30 -3.27 -11.36 -1.23
CA TYR A 30 -2.27 -10.33 -0.98
C TYR A 30 -2.10 -9.49 -2.23
N LEU A 31 -1.82 -8.21 -2.05
CA LEU A 31 -1.57 -7.29 -3.14
C LEU A 31 -0.17 -6.70 -2.98
N PRO A 32 0.79 -7.11 -3.83
CA PRO A 32 2.13 -6.52 -3.82
C PRO A 32 2.16 -5.30 -4.75
N ILE A 33 2.78 -4.23 -4.29
CA ILE A 33 2.94 -3.02 -5.11
C ILE A 33 4.40 -2.57 -5.03
N TRP A 34 5.04 -2.46 -6.19
CA TRP A 34 6.40 -1.92 -6.28
C TRP A 34 6.34 -0.41 -6.08
N ILE A 35 7.23 0.13 -5.23
CA ILE A 35 7.22 1.55 -4.87
C ILE A 35 8.64 2.09 -4.86
N GLY A 36 8.77 3.42 -4.82
CA GLY A 36 10.07 4.08 -4.71
C GLY A 36 10.63 4.04 -3.29
N ALA A 37 11.92 4.26 -3.15
CA ALA A 37 12.60 4.21 -1.85
C ALA A 37 12.11 5.30 -0.90
N VAL A 38 11.82 6.49 -1.42
CA VAL A 38 11.32 7.61 -0.61
C VAL A 38 9.94 7.29 -0.05
N GLU A 39 9.05 6.76 -0.89
CA GLU A 39 7.70 6.37 -0.51
C GLU A 39 7.71 5.19 0.46
N ALA A 40 8.61 4.24 0.25
CA ALA A 40 8.80 3.10 1.15
C ALA A 40 9.19 3.57 2.55
N THR A 41 10.09 4.54 2.64
CA THR A 41 10.50 5.13 3.91
C THR A 41 9.33 5.80 4.61
N ALA A 42 8.52 6.54 3.87
CA ALA A 42 7.35 7.21 4.42
C ALA A 42 6.34 6.20 5.00
N ILE A 43 6.11 5.10 4.32
CA ILE A 43 5.22 4.03 4.80
C ILE A 43 5.81 3.35 6.04
N ALA A 44 7.09 2.99 5.99
CA ALA A 44 7.77 2.33 7.10
C ALA A 44 7.77 3.18 8.36
N PHE A 45 8.02 4.47 8.25
CA PHE A 45 7.98 5.39 9.39
C PHE A 45 6.59 5.41 10.03
N ALA A 46 5.55 5.49 9.22
CA ALA A 46 4.19 5.49 9.73
C ALA A 46 3.85 4.18 10.46
N GLN A 47 4.25 3.03 9.90
CA GLN A 47 4.02 1.73 10.53
C GLN A 47 4.77 1.56 11.85
N GLN A 48 5.97 2.10 11.94
CA GLN A 48 6.81 1.98 13.12
C GLN A 48 6.49 3.05 14.18
N GLY A 49 5.56 3.95 13.89
CA GLY A 49 5.21 5.02 14.80
C GLY A 49 6.31 6.06 14.97
N VAL A 50 7.21 6.17 13.99
CA VAL A 50 8.29 7.16 14.03
C VAL A 50 7.72 8.55 13.75
N THR A 51 7.92 9.47 14.70
CA THR A 51 7.52 10.86 14.55
C THR A 51 8.76 11.71 14.35
N PRO A 52 9.00 12.23 13.13
CA PRO A 52 10.16 13.10 12.91
C PRO A 52 10.04 14.40 13.68
N GLU A 53 11.16 15.01 14.00
CA GLU A 53 11.20 16.29 14.71
C GLU A 53 10.46 17.40 13.93
N ARG A 54 10.59 17.37 12.59
CA ARG A 54 9.84 18.25 11.70
C ARG A 54 9.01 17.40 10.75
N PRO A 55 7.77 17.80 10.41
CA PRO A 55 6.92 17.00 9.53
C PRO A 55 7.55 16.81 8.16
N MET A 56 7.59 15.56 7.70
CA MET A 56 7.98 15.21 6.34
C MET A 56 6.78 15.39 5.42
N THR A 57 6.95 15.13 4.12
CA THR A 57 5.92 15.44 3.13
C THR A 57 4.52 14.88 3.46
N HIS A 58 4.43 13.62 3.83
CA HIS A 58 3.13 13.01 4.13
C HIS A 58 2.58 13.44 5.48
N ASP A 59 3.46 13.74 6.45
CA ASP A 59 3.05 14.32 7.73
C ASP A 59 2.48 15.71 7.52
N LEU A 60 3.15 16.51 6.68
CA LEU A 60 2.68 17.84 6.31
C LEU A 60 1.32 17.78 5.60
N PHE A 61 1.16 16.81 4.70
CA PHE A 61 -0.10 16.62 3.99
C PHE A 61 -1.25 16.37 4.98
N LYS A 62 -1.03 15.49 5.94
CA LYS A 62 -1.99 15.24 7.02
C LYS A 62 -2.31 16.53 7.78
N ASP A 63 -1.28 17.28 8.16
CA ASP A 63 -1.46 18.54 8.90
C ASP A 63 -2.28 19.57 8.11
N VAL A 64 -2.04 19.65 6.79
CA VAL A 64 -2.79 20.53 5.90
C VAL A 64 -4.27 20.14 5.85
N LEU A 65 -4.55 18.84 5.71
CA LEU A 65 -5.93 18.35 5.69
C LEU A 65 -6.67 18.70 6.99
N GLU A 66 -6.00 18.51 8.11
CA GLU A 66 -6.58 18.87 9.42
C GLU A 66 -6.83 20.38 9.52
N ALA A 67 -5.87 21.19 9.08
CA ALA A 67 -5.96 22.66 9.17
C ALA A 67 -7.11 23.22 8.32
N VAL A 68 -7.39 22.64 7.16
CA VAL A 68 -8.47 23.09 6.28
C VAL A 68 -9.80 22.37 6.54
N GLY A 69 -9.81 21.43 7.49
CA GLY A 69 -11.04 20.71 7.85
C GLY A 69 -11.46 19.65 6.85
N ALA A 70 -10.55 19.17 6.01
CA ALA A 70 -10.85 18.08 5.07
C ALA A 70 -10.71 16.73 5.75
N LYS A 71 -11.72 15.88 5.59
CA LYS A 71 -11.70 14.54 6.17
C LYS A 71 -11.54 13.47 5.11
N LEU A 72 -10.45 12.74 5.19
CA LEU A 72 -10.22 11.59 4.32
C LEU A 72 -11.01 10.40 4.87
N GLU A 73 -11.95 9.89 4.08
CA GLU A 73 -12.83 8.80 4.50
C GLU A 73 -12.33 7.43 4.07
N GLN A 74 -11.78 7.33 2.86
CA GLN A 74 -11.29 6.07 2.31
C GLN A 74 -10.13 6.32 1.37
N VAL A 75 -9.26 5.31 1.28
CA VAL A 75 -8.29 5.19 0.19
C VAL A 75 -8.72 3.98 -0.64
N ARG A 76 -8.77 4.13 -1.96
CA ARG A 76 -9.17 3.06 -2.86
C ARG A 76 -8.09 2.83 -3.91
N ILE A 77 -7.63 1.59 -4.01
CA ILE A 77 -6.74 1.15 -5.10
C ILE A 77 -7.68 0.59 -6.17
N THR A 78 -7.78 1.27 -7.30
CA THR A 78 -8.88 1.06 -8.23
C THR A 78 -8.57 0.13 -9.37
N GLU A 79 -7.36 0.25 -9.94
CA GLU A 79 -7.01 -0.53 -11.13
C GLU A 79 -5.52 -0.53 -11.38
N MET A 80 -5.10 -1.41 -12.28
CA MET A 80 -3.75 -1.39 -12.85
C MET A 80 -3.90 -1.31 -14.36
N ARG A 81 -3.22 -0.34 -14.98
CA ARG A 81 -3.18 -0.18 -16.44
C ARG A 81 -1.75 0.01 -16.88
N ASP A 82 -1.32 -0.75 -17.88
CA ASP A 82 0.04 -0.67 -18.42
C ASP A 82 1.10 -0.74 -17.31
N SER A 83 0.94 -1.72 -16.41
CA SER A 83 1.81 -1.97 -15.26
C SER A 83 1.86 -0.82 -14.24
N THR A 84 0.90 0.09 -14.28
CA THR A 84 0.79 1.21 -13.35
C THR A 84 -0.47 1.07 -12.50
N TYR A 85 -0.32 1.10 -11.19
CA TYR A 85 -1.44 1.09 -10.26
C TYR A 85 -2.02 2.49 -10.10
N TYR A 86 -3.34 2.55 -10.00
CA TYR A 86 -4.09 3.79 -9.77
C TYR A 86 -4.83 3.70 -8.45
N ALA A 87 -4.86 4.80 -7.73
CA ALA A 87 -5.60 4.93 -6.49
C ALA A 87 -6.32 6.25 -6.43
N GLU A 88 -7.25 6.36 -5.50
CA GLU A 88 -7.93 7.62 -5.24
C GLU A 88 -8.13 7.83 -3.75
N LEU A 89 -8.07 9.10 -3.36
CA LEU A 89 -8.44 9.57 -2.04
C LEU A 89 -9.91 9.97 -2.09
N VAL A 90 -10.71 9.44 -1.18
CA VAL A 90 -12.14 9.77 -1.08
C VAL A 90 -12.36 10.59 0.17
N PHE A 91 -12.74 11.84 -0.01
CA PHE A 91 -12.99 12.77 1.09
C PHE A 91 -14.47 12.89 1.40
N ALA A 92 -14.78 13.35 2.60
CA ALA A 92 -16.14 13.72 2.98
C ALA A 92 -16.72 14.72 1.97
N GLY A 93 -18.00 14.55 1.64
CA GLY A 93 -18.65 15.38 0.63
C GLY A 93 -18.52 14.84 -0.79
N GLY A 94 -17.96 13.64 -0.96
CA GLY A 94 -17.87 12.99 -2.26
C GLY A 94 -16.72 13.47 -3.14
N ILE A 95 -15.80 14.24 -2.59
CA ILE A 95 -14.61 14.71 -3.33
C ILE A 95 -13.64 13.56 -3.50
N ARG A 96 -13.17 13.35 -4.72
CA ARG A 96 -12.21 12.30 -5.06
C ARG A 96 -10.99 12.90 -5.74
N VAL A 97 -9.80 12.45 -5.33
CA VAL A 97 -8.53 12.92 -5.87
C VAL A 97 -7.72 11.70 -6.29
N SER A 98 -7.27 11.68 -7.55
CA SER A 98 -6.40 10.63 -8.05
C SER A 98 -5.03 10.71 -7.36
N SER A 99 -4.46 9.56 -7.05
CA SER A 99 -3.23 9.46 -6.28
C SER A 99 -2.44 8.23 -6.68
N ARG A 100 -1.13 8.25 -6.48
CA ARG A 100 -0.34 7.03 -6.53
C ARG A 100 -0.69 6.18 -5.30
N PRO A 101 -0.74 4.85 -5.42
CA PRO A 101 -0.99 3.99 -4.26
C PRO A 101 -0.03 4.23 -3.10
N SER A 102 1.26 4.42 -3.38
CA SER A 102 2.27 4.64 -2.34
C SER A 102 1.96 5.89 -1.50
N ASP A 103 1.59 6.99 -2.14
CA ASP A 103 1.25 8.23 -1.42
C ASP A 103 -0.03 8.07 -0.61
N SER A 104 -1.04 7.42 -1.19
CA SER A 104 -2.31 7.21 -0.51
C SER A 104 -2.18 6.27 0.69
N ILE A 105 -1.35 5.24 0.58
CA ILE A 105 -1.06 4.32 1.70
C ILE A 105 -0.33 5.07 2.82
N ALA A 106 0.71 5.83 2.47
CA ALA A 106 1.47 6.61 3.46
C ALA A 106 0.57 7.60 4.21
N LEU A 107 -0.37 8.23 3.49
CA LEU A 107 -1.32 9.14 4.08
C LEU A 107 -2.35 8.40 4.95
N ALA A 108 -2.89 7.29 4.46
CA ALA A 108 -3.88 6.48 5.18
C ALA A 108 -3.35 6.02 6.54
N LEU A 109 -2.10 5.58 6.59
CA LEU A 109 -1.46 5.15 7.84
C LEU A 109 -1.35 6.28 8.86
N ARG A 110 -1.19 7.52 8.41
CA ARG A 110 -1.08 8.68 9.28
C ARG A 110 -2.44 9.21 9.76
N THR A 111 -3.47 9.02 8.96
CA THR A 111 -4.82 9.53 9.25
C THR A 111 -5.74 8.48 9.85
N GLY A 112 -5.28 7.23 9.97
CA GLY A 112 -6.12 6.13 10.44
C GLY A 112 -7.24 5.79 9.47
N THR A 113 -7.03 5.99 8.19
CA THR A 113 -8.02 5.78 7.13
C THR A 113 -7.94 4.36 6.60
N ARG A 114 -9.08 3.75 6.35
CA ARG A 114 -9.14 2.39 5.79
C ARG A 114 -8.76 2.40 4.32
N ILE A 115 -8.11 1.31 3.90
CA ILE A 115 -7.66 1.11 2.52
C ILE A 115 -8.49 0.00 1.90
N PHE A 116 -8.94 0.22 0.68
CA PHE A 116 -9.76 -0.75 -0.08
C PHE A 116 -9.14 -0.98 -1.45
N ALA A 117 -9.40 -2.15 -2.02
CA ALA A 117 -9.06 -2.45 -3.41
C ALA A 117 -10.30 -2.94 -4.14
N ALA A 118 -10.36 -2.64 -5.42
CA ALA A 118 -11.42 -3.12 -6.29
C ALA A 118 -11.31 -4.64 -6.46
N GLU A 119 -12.45 -5.34 -6.39
CA GLU A 119 -12.51 -6.79 -6.55
C GLU A 119 -11.86 -7.25 -7.87
N PRO A 120 -12.15 -6.62 -9.03
CA PRO A 120 -11.49 -7.02 -10.28
C PRO A 120 -9.98 -6.89 -10.25
N LEU A 121 -9.44 -5.91 -9.53
CA LEU A 121 -8.00 -5.75 -9.39
C LEU A 121 -7.40 -6.93 -8.61
N LEU A 122 -8.02 -7.31 -7.51
CA LEU A 122 -7.57 -8.45 -6.71
C LEU A 122 -7.69 -9.77 -7.48
N ASP A 123 -8.71 -9.90 -8.32
CA ASP A 123 -8.86 -11.07 -9.19
C ASP A 123 -7.72 -11.15 -10.22
N GLU A 124 -7.27 -10.00 -10.72
CA GLU A 124 -6.23 -9.93 -11.74
C GLU A 124 -4.82 -10.11 -11.17
N VAL A 125 -4.50 -9.38 -10.08
CA VAL A 125 -3.12 -9.29 -9.59
C VAL A 125 -2.95 -9.76 -8.14
N GLY A 126 -4.04 -10.11 -7.46
CA GLY A 126 -3.96 -10.66 -6.11
C GLY A 126 -3.30 -12.03 -6.10
N ILE A 127 -2.55 -12.31 -5.05
CA ILE A 127 -1.91 -13.62 -4.87
C ILE A 127 -2.41 -14.27 -3.59
N VAL A 128 -2.51 -15.61 -3.61
CA VAL A 128 -2.85 -16.41 -2.44
C VAL A 128 -1.61 -17.14 -1.99
N ILE A 129 -1.25 -16.94 -0.74
CA ILE A 129 -0.15 -17.67 -0.11
C ILE A 129 -0.74 -18.95 0.49
N ALA A 130 -0.16 -20.09 0.15
CA ALA A 130 -0.70 -21.39 0.56
C ALA A 130 -0.77 -21.54 2.09
N GLU A 131 -1.85 -22.17 2.56
CA GLU A 131 -2.02 -22.51 3.97
C GLU A 131 -0.85 -23.33 4.49
N GLY A 132 -0.48 -23.12 5.75
CA GLY A 132 0.66 -23.77 6.39
C GLY A 132 1.70 -22.78 6.86
N SER A 133 1.55 -21.51 6.46
CA SER A 133 2.37 -20.40 6.92
C SER A 133 1.67 -19.59 8.00
N GLU A 134 0.75 -20.22 8.72
CA GLU A 134 -0.05 -19.54 9.73
C GLU A 134 0.81 -18.79 10.75
N GLY A 135 0.68 -17.48 10.77
CA GLY A 135 1.22 -16.61 11.79
C GLY A 135 2.72 -16.37 11.76
N ASP A 136 3.43 -16.88 10.78
CA ASP A 136 4.87 -16.65 10.66
C ASP A 136 5.15 -15.67 9.52
N GLU A 137 5.53 -14.44 9.87
CA GLU A 137 5.89 -13.40 8.92
C GLU A 137 7.06 -13.82 8.01
N GLU A 138 8.00 -14.62 8.54
CA GLU A 138 9.15 -15.11 7.77
C GLU A 138 8.72 -16.05 6.65
N ASP A 139 7.77 -16.95 6.93
CA ASP A 139 7.24 -17.86 5.93
C ASP A 139 6.45 -17.12 4.86
N GLU A 140 5.68 -16.11 5.24
CA GLU A 140 4.95 -15.26 4.29
C GLU A 140 5.91 -14.50 3.39
N VAL A 141 6.98 -13.95 3.94
CA VAL A 141 8.01 -13.23 3.19
C VAL A 141 8.72 -14.17 2.22
N GLU A 142 9.04 -15.39 2.66
CA GLU A 142 9.73 -16.37 1.84
C GLU A 142 8.89 -16.80 0.64
N LYS A 143 7.61 -17.07 0.85
CA LYS A 143 6.67 -17.40 -0.23
C LYS A 143 6.48 -16.23 -1.19
N PHE A 144 6.46 -15.03 -0.66
CA PHE A 144 6.39 -13.84 -1.46
C PHE A 144 7.63 -13.67 -2.33
N ARG A 145 8.82 -14.02 -1.80
CA ARG A 145 10.06 -14.03 -2.57
C ARG A 145 10.01 -15.01 -3.73
N GLU A 146 9.48 -16.19 -3.52
CA GLU A 146 9.29 -17.19 -4.60
C GLU A 146 8.42 -16.61 -5.71
N PHE A 147 7.36 -15.90 -5.34
CA PHE A 147 6.53 -15.20 -6.31
C PHE A 147 7.33 -14.15 -7.08
N LEU A 148 8.15 -13.36 -6.39
CA LEU A 148 8.93 -12.28 -6.99
C LEU A 148 10.03 -12.78 -7.91
N ASP A 149 10.54 -14.00 -7.73
CA ASP A 149 11.52 -14.61 -8.64
C ASP A 149 10.96 -14.76 -10.06
N HIS A 150 9.65 -14.75 -10.20
CA HIS A 150 8.97 -14.92 -11.50
C HIS A 150 8.40 -13.60 -12.03
N VAL A 151 8.61 -12.48 -11.33
CA VAL A 151 8.05 -11.18 -11.68
C VAL A 151 9.15 -10.12 -11.64
N SER A 152 9.18 -9.25 -12.65
CA SER A 152 10.10 -8.13 -12.70
C SER A 152 9.47 -6.88 -12.08
N PRO A 153 10.25 -5.99 -11.41
CA PRO A 153 9.73 -4.71 -10.96
C PRO A 153 9.09 -3.88 -12.06
N GLU A 154 9.52 -4.06 -13.30
CA GLU A 154 8.99 -3.37 -14.46
C GLU A 154 7.54 -3.76 -14.77
N ASP A 155 7.12 -4.96 -14.33
CA ASP A 155 5.75 -5.43 -14.51
C ASP A 155 4.74 -4.70 -13.61
N PHE A 156 5.22 -4.00 -12.58
CA PHE A 156 4.40 -3.33 -11.57
C PHE A 156 4.86 -1.90 -11.31
N ALA A 157 5.17 -1.15 -12.35
CA ALA A 157 5.54 0.26 -12.21
C ALA A 157 4.37 1.09 -11.66
N SER A 158 4.61 1.86 -10.62
CA SER A 158 3.60 2.73 -10.00
C SER A 158 3.86 4.21 -10.31
#